data_13777f15c90d1e6b39bf74c7270494cc
#
_entry.id   13777f15c90d1e6b39bf74c7270494cc
#
_cell.length_a   1.000
_cell.length_b   1.000
_cell.length_c   1.000
_cell.angle_alpha   90.00
_cell.angle_beta   90.00
_cell.angle_gamma   90.00
#
_symmetry.space_group_name_H-M   'P 1'
#
loop_
_entity.id
_entity.type
_entity.pdbx_description
1 polymer ?
#
loop_
_entity_poly.entity_id
_entity_poly.type
_entity_poly.pdbx_seq_one_letter_code
_entity_poly.pdbx_strand_id
1 'polypeptide(L)'
;MMNLIFLHGLLGTKSDWQKVIENLPHFRCLSLDLPFHGENKAVAVEDFEQTAQFLESQIQSLIKDEPYILIGYSLGGRIAQYYALHAQVQRGNLQAVILEGEVGGKRS
;
A
#
# COMPACT_ATOMS: atom_id res chain seq x y z
N MET A 1 13.22 3.34 -12.50
CA MET A 1 12.36 2.14 -12.48
C MET A 1 11.09 2.47 -11.71
N MET A 2 9.96 2.05 -12.23
CA MET A 2 8.69 2.28 -11.57
C MET A 2 8.57 1.39 -10.34
N ASN A 3 8.12 1.95 -9.23
CA ASN A 3 7.90 1.24 -8.00
C ASN A 3 6.43 0.86 -7.88
N LEU A 4 6.17 -0.38 -7.51
CA LEU A 4 4.82 -0.85 -7.20
C LEU A 4 4.77 -1.16 -5.72
N ILE A 5 3.88 -0.50 -5.01
CA ILE A 5 3.76 -0.67 -3.56
C ILE A 5 2.44 -1.34 -3.26
N PHE A 6 2.50 -2.48 -2.59
CA PHE A 6 1.36 -3.36 -2.35
C PHE A 6 0.91 -3.31 -0.90
N LEU A 7 -0.39 -3.15 -0.70
CA LEU A 7 -1.01 -3.14 0.64
C LEU A 7 -2.00 -4.29 0.74
N HIS A 8 -1.82 -5.12 1.75
CA HIS A 8 -2.63 -6.32 1.93
C HIS A 8 -4.00 -6.01 2.55
N GLY A 9 -4.86 -7.03 2.62
CA GLY A 9 -6.17 -6.89 3.23
C GLY A 9 -6.14 -7.15 4.72
N LEU A 10 -7.31 -7.12 5.33
CA LEU A 10 -7.45 -7.35 6.76
C LEU A 10 -6.95 -8.76 7.10
N LEU A 11 -6.17 -8.83 8.17
CA LEU A 11 -5.56 -10.07 8.65
C LEU A 11 -4.52 -10.66 7.70
N GLY A 12 -4.15 -9.91 6.66
CA GLY A 12 -3.10 -10.35 5.77
C GLY A 12 -1.75 -9.79 6.18
N THR A 13 -0.75 -10.06 5.38
CA THR A 13 0.59 -9.50 5.55
C THR A 13 1.17 -9.19 4.20
N LYS A 14 2.34 -8.55 4.20
CA LYS A 14 3.02 -8.20 2.95
C LYS A 14 3.33 -9.41 2.08
N SER A 15 3.46 -10.59 2.67
CA SER A 15 3.78 -11.78 1.89
C SER A 15 2.60 -12.29 1.07
N ASP A 16 1.40 -11.77 1.28
CA ASP A 16 0.24 -12.16 0.48
C ASP A 16 0.42 -11.82 -0.99
N TRP A 17 1.30 -10.89 -1.32
CA TRP A 17 1.53 -10.46 -2.70
C TRP A 17 2.66 -11.19 -3.39
N GLN A 18 3.26 -12.17 -2.72
CA GLN A 18 4.48 -12.79 -3.24
C GLN A 18 4.31 -13.35 -4.64
N LYS A 19 3.21 -14.06 -4.90
CA LYS A 19 2.99 -14.67 -6.22
C LYS A 19 2.79 -13.62 -7.30
N VAL A 20 2.13 -12.53 -6.96
CA VAL A 20 1.94 -11.45 -7.92
C VAL A 20 3.29 -10.82 -8.25
N ILE A 21 4.08 -10.56 -7.23
CA ILE A 21 5.37 -9.89 -7.40
C ILE A 21 6.31 -10.74 -8.25
N GLU A 22 6.27 -12.05 -8.10
CA GLU A 22 7.12 -12.95 -8.87
C GLU A 22 6.87 -12.84 -10.37
N ASN A 23 5.70 -12.37 -10.74
CA ASN A 23 5.35 -12.24 -12.17
C ASN A 23 5.59 -10.83 -12.70
N LEU A 24 6.23 -9.98 -11.93
CA LEU A 24 6.48 -8.59 -12.31
C LEU A 24 7.96 -8.24 -12.23
N PRO A 25 8.83 -8.96 -12.94
CA PRO A 25 10.28 -8.78 -12.75
C PRO A 25 10.81 -7.44 -13.26
N HIS A 26 10.04 -6.73 -14.08
CA HIS A 26 10.49 -5.45 -14.62
C HIS A 26 10.11 -4.26 -13.75
N PHE A 27 9.49 -4.52 -12.61
CA PHE A 27 9.10 -3.46 -11.67
C PHE A 27 9.79 -3.69 -10.34
N ARG A 28 10.04 -2.58 -9.64
CA ARG A 28 10.50 -2.71 -8.27
C ARG A 28 9.28 -2.84 -7.38
N CYS A 29 9.05 -4.02 -6.87
CA CYS A 29 7.86 -4.33 -6.09
C CYS A 29 8.19 -4.32 -4.61
N LEU A 30 7.43 -3.53 -3.86
CA LEU A 30 7.59 -3.39 -2.41
C LEU A 30 6.26 -3.69 -1.76
N SER A 31 6.27 -4.63 -0.83
CA SER A 31 5.07 -5.03 -0.14
C SER A 31 5.20 -4.61 1.31
N LEU A 32 4.20 -3.90 1.83
CA LEU A 32 4.26 -3.35 3.17
C LEU A 32 3.25 -4.04 4.08
N ASP A 33 3.63 -4.22 5.34
CA ASP A 33 2.70 -4.64 6.37
C ASP A 33 1.99 -3.41 6.91
N LEU A 34 0.67 -3.48 6.96
CA LEU A 34 -0.13 -2.40 7.55
C LEU A 34 0.07 -2.37 9.07
N PRO A 35 -0.26 -1.24 9.71
CA PRO A 35 -0.25 -1.21 11.17
C PRO A 35 -1.06 -2.36 11.75
N PHE A 36 -0.59 -2.92 12.86
CA PHE A 36 -1.18 -4.08 13.55
C PHE A 36 -1.07 -5.39 12.78
N HIS A 37 -0.33 -5.40 11.66
CA HIS A 37 -0.20 -6.62 10.85
C HIS A 37 1.28 -6.93 10.64
N GLY A 38 1.59 -8.23 10.56
CA GLY A 38 2.94 -8.67 10.22
C GLY A 38 4.02 -8.04 11.05
N GLU A 39 5.01 -7.48 10.38
CA GLU A 39 6.14 -6.83 11.04
C GLU A 39 5.74 -5.58 11.80
N ASN A 40 4.57 -5.02 11.49
CA ASN A 40 4.09 -3.79 12.10
C ASN A 40 2.98 -4.03 13.11
N LYS A 41 2.88 -5.24 13.64
CA LYS A 41 1.78 -5.56 14.53
C LYS A 41 1.78 -4.75 15.82
N ALA A 42 2.92 -4.19 16.19
CA ALA A 42 3.01 -3.36 17.38
C ALA A 42 2.78 -1.88 17.09
N VAL A 43 2.59 -1.52 15.82
CA VAL A 43 2.36 -0.13 15.45
C VAL A 43 0.90 0.23 15.74
N ALA A 44 0.69 1.20 16.62
CA ALA A 44 -0.64 1.61 17.01
C ALA A 44 -1.08 2.82 16.19
N VAL A 45 -2.25 2.72 15.59
CA VAL A 45 -2.87 3.86 14.90
C VAL A 45 -4.33 3.88 15.31
N GLU A 46 -4.94 5.06 15.27
CA GLU A 46 -6.31 5.22 15.72
C GLU A 46 -7.31 5.38 14.58
N ASP A 47 -6.83 5.81 13.42
CA ASP A 47 -7.73 6.07 12.31
C ASP A 47 -6.97 6.05 10.99
N PHE A 48 -7.70 6.32 9.91
CA PHE A 48 -7.10 6.33 8.57
C PHE A 48 -6.08 7.43 8.40
N GLU A 49 -6.26 8.55 9.09
CA GLU A 49 -5.29 9.64 8.98
C GLU A 49 -3.93 9.21 9.51
N GLN A 50 -3.91 8.57 10.67
CA GLN A 50 -2.65 8.08 11.24
C GLN A 50 -2.06 6.98 10.38
N THR A 51 -2.91 6.13 9.82
CA THR A 51 -2.45 5.09 8.92
C THR A 51 -1.79 5.69 7.68
N ALA A 52 -2.41 6.73 7.13
CA ALA A 52 -1.84 7.40 5.95
C ALA A 52 -0.50 8.05 6.28
N GLN A 53 -0.38 8.64 7.46
CA GLN A 53 0.88 9.23 7.90
C GLN A 53 1.96 8.16 8.06
N PHE A 54 1.59 7.02 8.59
CA PHE A 54 2.52 5.91 8.73
C PHE A 54 3.00 5.43 7.37
N LEU A 55 2.07 5.28 6.41
CA LEU A 55 2.42 4.88 5.06
C LEU A 55 3.32 5.90 4.39
N GLU A 56 3.01 7.17 4.53
CA GLU A 56 3.83 8.20 3.92
C GLU A 56 5.27 8.11 4.41
N SER A 57 5.44 7.90 5.70
CA SER A 57 6.75 7.75 6.29
C SER A 57 7.48 6.52 5.75
N GLN A 58 6.77 5.41 5.64
CA GLN A 58 7.34 4.17 5.12
C GLN A 58 7.76 4.33 3.66
N ILE A 59 6.89 4.90 2.86
CA ILE A 59 7.14 5.07 1.42
C ILE A 59 8.30 6.02 1.21
N GLN A 60 8.32 7.14 1.96
CA GLN A 60 9.41 8.09 1.87
C GLN A 60 10.75 7.42 2.17
N SER A 61 10.76 6.57 3.19
CA SER A 61 11.97 5.87 3.59
C SER A 61 12.46 4.91 2.52
N LEU A 62 11.54 4.27 1.80
CA LEU A 62 11.88 3.21 0.87
C LEU A 62 12.23 3.70 -0.53
N ILE A 63 11.51 4.69 -1.04
CA ILE A 63 11.68 5.09 -2.44
C ILE A 63 12.00 6.56 -2.61
N LYS A 64 11.99 7.33 -1.54
CA LYS A 64 12.31 8.76 -1.57
C LYS A 64 11.41 9.49 -2.58
N ASP A 65 11.98 10.08 -3.62
CA ASP A 65 11.23 10.89 -4.58
C ASP A 65 10.85 10.14 -5.84
N GLU A 66 11.06 8.85 -5.89
CA GLU A 66 10.79 8.09 -7.10
C GLU A 66 9.29 7.94 -7.33
N PRO A 67 8.87 7.81 -8.59
CA PRO A 67 7.45 7.59 -8.87
C PRO A 67 7.00 6.21 -8.45
N TYR A 68 5.73 6.08 -8.08
CA TYR A 68 5.21 4.80 -7.64
C TYR A 68 3.73 4.66 -7.94
N ILE A 69 3.28 3.41 -7.96
CA ILE A 69 1.87 3.04 -8.08
C ILE A 69 1.52 2.29 -6.81
N LEU A 70 0.39 2.62 -6.24
CA LEU A 70 -0.08 2.02 -5.00
C LEU A 70 -1.17 1.01 -5.32
N ILE A 71 -1.02 -0.22 -4.85
CA ILE A 71 -1.95 -1.30 -5.14
C ILE A 71 -2.46 -1.84 -3.82
N GLY A 72 -3.78 -1.78 -3.62
CA GLY A 72 -4.37 -2.20 -2.37
C GLY A 72 -5.47 -3.22 -2.55
N TYR A 73 -5.54 -4.19 -1.65
CA TYR A 73 -6.56 -5.21 -1.66
C TYR A 73 -7.48 -5.03 -0.45
N SER A 74 -8.78 -4.92 -0.68
CA SER A 74 -9.78 -4.83 0.37
C SER A 74 -9.46 -3.69 1.34
N LEU A 75 -9.10 -3.95 2.58
CA LEU A 75 -8.72 -2.91 3.53
C LEU A 75 -7.56 -2.08 3.00
N GLY A 76 -6.56 -2.74 2.43
CA GLY A 76 -5.44 -2.03 1.82
C GLY A 76 -5.90 -1.10 0.71
N GLY A 77 -6.96 -1.49 -0.02
CA GLY A 77 -7.53 -0.63 -1.04
C GLY A 77 -8.15 0.63 -0.47
N ARG A 78 -8.88 0.49 0.63
CA ARG A 78 -9.48 1.66 1.29
C ARG A 78 -8.41 2.60 1.82
N ILE A 79 -7.37 2.03 2.38
CA ILE A 79 -6.26 2.81 2.90
C ILE A 79 -5.55 3.52 1.76
N ALA A 80 -5.35 2.83 0.63
CA ALA A 80 -4.72 3.43 -0.53
C ALA A 80 -5.51 4.63 -1.06
N GLN A 81 -6.84 4.49 -1.10
CA GLN A 81 -7.70 5.60 -1.52
C GLN A 81 -7.58 6.79 -0.59
N TYR A 82 -7.64 6.54 0.71
CA TYR A 82 -7.51 7.61 1.68
C TYR A 82 -6.16 8.30 1.56
N TYR A 83 -5.12 7.49 1.44
CA TYR A 83 -3.77 8.00 1.29
C TYR A 83 -3.65 8.91 0.07
N ALA A 84 -4.19 8.47 -1.06
CA ALA A 84 -4.10 9.23 -2.30
C ALA A 84 -4.78 10.59 -2.19
N LEU A 85 -5.83 10.68 -1.38
CA LEU A 85 -6.56 11.93 -1.21
C LEU A 85 -5.91 12.86 -0.20
N HIS A 86 -5.17 12.34 0.76
CA HIS A 86 -4.76 13.12 1.93
C HIS A 86 -3.27 13.25 2.14
N ALA A 87 -2.46 12.35 1.56
CA ALA A 87 -1.02 12.44 1.76
C ALA A 87 -0.48 13.70 1.09
N GLN A 88 0.45 14.36 1.76
CA GLN A 88 0.98 15.62 1.27
C GLN A 88 2.32 15.48 0.56
N VAL A 89 3.23 14.72 1.16
CA VAL A 89 4.60 14.68 0.67
C VAL A 89 4.74 13.77 -0.54
N GLN A 90 4.26 12.54 -0.42
CA GLN A 90 4.49 11.54 -1.46
C GLN A 90 3.43 11.50 -2.54
N ARG A 91 2.34 12.21 -2.35
CA ARG A 91 1.25 12.17 -3.31
C ARG A 91 1.66 12.67 -4.69
N GLY A 92 2.56 13.64 -4.73
CA GLY A 92 3.04 14.18 -6.00
C GLY A 92 3.75 13.15 -6.86
N ASN A 93 4.29 12.11 -6.26
CA ASN A 93 5.00 11.05 -6.97
C ASN A 93 4.12 9.85 -7.21
N LEU A 94 2.92 9.87 -6.67
CA LEU A 94 1.94 8.78 -6.83
C LEU A 94 1.34 8.89 -8.21
N GLN A 95 1.56 7.87 -9.03
CA GLN A 95 1.12 7.88 -10.42
C GLN A 95 -0.27 7.28 -10.61
N ALA A 96 -0.63 6.30 -9.78
CA ALA A 96 -1.91 5.64 -9.91
C ALA A 96 -2.21 4.84 -8.65
N VAL A 97 -3.48 4.55 -8.45
CA VAL A 97 -3.94 3.66 -7.38
C VAL A 97 -4.74 2.55 -8.03
N ILE A 98 -4.39 1.31 -7.73
CA ILE A 98 -5.10 0.15 -8.24
C ILE A 98 -5.75 -0.56 -7.07
N LEU A 99 -7.04 -0.82 -7.18
CA LEU A 99 -7.82 -1.42 -6.12
C LEU A 99 -8.27 -2.81 -6.53
N GLU A 100 -8.12 -3.77 -5.61
CA GLU A 100 -8.53 -5.15 -5.85
C GLU A 100 -9.44 -5.59 -4.71
N GLY A 101 -10.33 -6.54 -5.03
CA GLY A 101 -11.20 -7.10 -4.01
C GLY A 101 -12.11 -6.10 -3.36
N GLU A 102 -12.74 -5.28 -4.18
CA GLU A 102 -13.57 -4.20 -3.68
C GLU A 102 -14.68 -4.70 -2.78
N VAL A 103 -15.02 -3.87 -1.80
CA VAL A 103 -16.09 -4.16 -0.88
C VAL A 103 -17.40 -4.33 -1.66
N GLY A 104 -18.10 -5.42 -1.39
CA GLY A 104 -19.35 -5.68 -2.05
C GLY A 104 -19.17 -6.08 -3.49
N GLY A 105 -17.98 -5.97 -3.99
CA GLY A 105 -17.72 -6.33 -5.37
C GLY A 105 -17.58 -7.82 -5.52
N LYS A 106 -18.05 -8.28 -6.65
CA LYS A 106 -17.79 -9.64 -7.04
C LYS A 106 -16.50 -9.63 -7.81
N ARG A 107 -15.56 -10.38 -7.34
CA ARG A 107 -14.35 -10.55 -8.13
C ARG A 107 -14.64 -11.56 -9.20
N SER A 108 -14.53 -11.12 -10.34
CA SER A 108 -14.77 -12.02 -11.48
C SER A 108 -13.49 -12.65 -11.90
#